data_87989960791fa65b4546f1b02f70b010
#
_entry.id   87989960791fa65b4546f1b02f70b010
#
_cell.length_a   1.000
_cell.length_b   1.000
_cell.length_c   1.000
_cell.angle_alpha   90.00
_cell.angle_beta   90.00
_cell.angle_gamma   90.00
#
_symmetry.space_group_name_H-M   'P 1'
#
loop_
_entity.id
_entity.type
_entity.pdbx_description
1 polymer ?
#
loop_
_entity_poly.entity_id
_entity_poly.type
_entity_poly.pdbx_seq_one_letter_code
_entity_poly.pdbx_strand_id
1 'polypeptide(L)'
;MGRFFVSSPLWLDEALSVNISKLGVSDIFEALRHDGHPPLDYLLLHGWMKVFGDGDHAVRALSGVITIATIPLAYLVGLSIGTKRLAITTALVFALSPYAFRYGSETRMYALLMAEVFAGYLLVNAARKAPRAKTLAGGAVVTGLLLWTHYWSMWLIGAIGLLAVIGAIRAQRRGDSALVMVSAKVIAALGVGGLTFLPWLPTVLYQNEHTGTPWAPSFRVTTLIVTSITEFAGGPFSEAQLGMMLLVVLATIGVFGYGVDDRRIELNFYTHSLAVRPLAVLAATIAIASAVGLVNGMAFAPRYAAVFFPLFAILVALGLEQFRGGIVRDIVLIAFALLSLAGIATGLRLERSQSRVAATAIEQAAPSAVVLSCPDQLGPSMGRVLDPARYDVFTYPRFEAPELVDWVDYEQRNDAVDPAAFAAELLDRVGDRPLFIVWGDGFLTLEGDCQRVIDTIGLTRPGRTVMAPVSKDFYEPMAVVQFDAPAP
;
A
#
# COMPACT_ATOMS: atom_id res chain seq x y z
N MET A 1 10.59 -13.11 11.16
CA MET A 1 11.48 -13.77 10.19
C MET A 1 10.80 -14.04 8.85
N GLY A 2 9.59 -14.57 8.76
CA GLY A 2 8.93 -14.89 7.48
C GLY A 2 8.87 -13.76 6.43
N ARG A 3 8.87 -12.49 6.85
CA ARG A 3 8.86 -11.31 5.95
C ARG A 3 10.05 -11.23 5.00
N PHE A 4 11.18 -11.86 5.33
CA PHE A 4 12.39 -11.87 4.51
C PHE A 4 12.47 -13.05 3.54
N PHE A 5 11.51 -13.98 3.59
CA PHE A 5 11.53 -15.22 2.82
C PHE A 5 10.43 -15.34 1.76
N VAL A 6 9.85 -14.20 1.35
CA VAL A 6 8.92 -14.16 0.21
C VAL A 6 9.73 -14.37 -1.06
N SER A 7 9.58 -15.53 -1.72
CA SER A 7 10.35 -15.94 -2.90
C SER A 7 9.68 -15.60 -4.23
N SER A 8 8.42 -15.18 -4.20
CA SER A 8 7.70 -14.76 -5.40
C SER A 8 8.40 -13.62 -6.12
N PRO A 9 8.40 -13.56 -7.47
CA PRO A 9 8.87 -12.41 -8.23
C PRO A 9 8.16 -11.12 -7.79
N LEU A 10 8.79 -9.98 -8.05
CA LEU A 10 8.17 -8.67 -7.84
C LEU A 10 7.00 -8.50 -8.81
N TRP A 11 5.83 -8.08 -8.28
CA TRP A 11 4.69 -7.71 -9.10
C TRP A 11 4.81 -6.23 -9.54
N LEU A 12 3.90 -5.76 -10.41
CA LEU A 12 3.91 -4.40 -10.99
C LEU A 12 4.44 -3.32 -10.06
N ASP A 13 3.75 -3.05 -8.93
CA ASP A 13 4.10 -1.92 -8.05
C ASP A 13 5.50 -2.07 -7.42
N GLU A 14 5.91 -3.30 -7.07
CA GLU A 14 7.24 -3.55 -6.51
C GLU A 14 8.33 -3.37 -7.59
N ALA A 15 8.12 -3.97 -8.77
CA ALA A 15 9.06 -3.90 -9.88
C ALA A 15 9.24 -2.46 -10.36
N LEU A 16 8.14 -1.71 -10.51
CA LEU A 16 8.15 -0.29 -10.87
C LEU A 16 8.90 0.55 -9.82
N SER A 17 8.67 0.31 -8.53
CA SER A 17 9.39 1.01 -7.45
C SER A 17 10.90 0.77 -7.53
N VAL A 18 11.32 -0.46 -7.80
CA VAL A 18 12.74 -0.80 -7.95
C VAL A 18 13.32 -0.15 -9.21
N ASN A 19 12.61 -0.21 -10.34
CA ASN A 19 13.09 0.34 -11.61
C ASN A 19 13.24 1.88 -11.52
N ILE A 20 12.27 2.59 -10.94
CA ILE A 20 12.39 4.03 -10.67
C ILE A 20 13.56 4.31 -9.72
N SER A 21 13.69 3.53 -8.64
CA SER A 21 14.75 3.75 -7.65
C SER A 21 16.15 3.38 -8.15
N LYS A 22 16.32 2.69 -9.28
CA LYS A 22 17.59 2.47 -9.97
C LYS A 22 18.12 3.70 -10.70
N LEU A 23 17.25 4.61 -11.06
CA LEU A 23 17.61 5.84 -11.81
C LEU A 23 18.51 6.75 -10.98
N GLY A 24 19.11 7.74 -11.63
CA GLY A 24 19.77 8.85 -10.94
C GLY A 24 18.77 9.66 -10.10
N VAL A 25 19.26 10.33 -9.05
CA VAL A 25 18.36 11.06 -8.13
C VAL A 25 17.46 12.07 -8.86
N SER A 26 18.01 12.83 -9.83
CA SER A 26 17.20 13.75 -10.66
C SER A 26 16.13 13.04 -11.46
N ASP A 27 16.49 11.89 -12.03
CA ASP A 27 15.61 11.11 -12.92
C ASP A 27 14.52 10.38 -12.13
N ILE A 28 14.78 10.05 -10.84
CA ILE A 28 13.75 9.57 -9.91
C ILE A 28 12.64 10.62 -9.77
N PHE A 29 12.99 11.89 -9.57
CA PHE A 29 11.99 12.96 -9.45
C PHE A 29 11.17 13.13 -10.74
N GLU A 30 11.80 13.03 -11.90
CA GLU A 30 11.10 13.12 -13.18
C GLU A 30 10.21 11.90 -13.42
N ALA A 31 10.71 10.67 -13.21
CA ALA A 31 9.91 9.45 -13.34
C ALA A 31 8.69 9.47 -12.40
N LEU A 32 8.84 9.99 -11.18
CA LEU A 32 7.73 10.07 -10.23
C LEU A 32 6.65 11.08 -10.66
N ARG A 33 6.94 12.08 -11.48
CA ARG A 33 5.89 12.93 -12.07
C ARG A 33 4.91 12.12 -12.90
N HIS A 34 5.37 11.01 -13.49
CA HIS A 34 4.58 10.08 -14.30
C HIS A 34 3.96 8.94 -13.49
N ASP A 35 4.48 8.64 -12.27
CA ASP A 35 3.99 7.52 -11.42
C ASP A 35 2.93 7.92 -10.37
N GLY A 36 2.87 9.19 -9.99
CA GLY A 36 1.84 9.65 -9.06
C GLY A 36 2.13 9.43 -7.56
N HIS A 37 3.39 9.28 -7.15
CA HIS A 37 3.78 9.08 -5.75
C HIS A 37 4.84 10.09 -5.27
N PRO A 38 4.91 10.39 -3.94
CA PRO A 38 6.00 11.17 -3.35
C PRO A 38 7.32 10.41 -3.31
N PRO A 39 8.50 11.10 -3.31
CA PRO A 39 9.80 10.47 -3.58
C PRO A 39 10.52 9.82 -2.40
N LEU A 40 10.07 9.99 -1.13
CA LEU A 40 10.90 9.60 0.03
C LEU A 40 11.27 8.12 0.04
N ASP A 41 10.30 7.24 -0.17
CA ASP A 41 10.52 5.78 -0.17
C ASP A 41 11.45 5.36 -1.30
N TYR A 42 11.29 5.94 -2.48
CA TYR A 42 12.14 5.66 -3.65
C TYR A 42 13.60 6.09 -3.42
N LEU A 43 13.82 7.24 -2.76
CA LEU A 43 15.16 7.70 -2.40
C LEU A 43 15.80 6.82 -1.32
N LEU A 44 15.01 6.34 -0.34
CA LEU A 44 15.47 5.38 0.66
C LEU A 44 15.83 4.05 0.01
N LEU A 45 15.00 3.56 -0.91
CA LEU A 45 15.23 2.33 -1.65
C LEU A 45 16.46 2.46 -2.56
N HIS A 46 16.64 3.61 -3.24
CA HIS A 46 17.85 3.92 -4.03
C HIS A 46 19.13 3.80 -3.19
N GLY A 47 19.14 4.42 -2.01
CA GLY A 47 20.28 4.32 -1.08
C GLY A 47 20.47 2.88 -0.56
N TRP A 48 19.40 2.18 -0.26
CA TRP A 48 19.42 0.78 0.20
C TRP A 48 20.02 -0.14 -0.86
N MET A 49 19.59 -0.02 -2.11
CA MET A 49 20.07 -0.85 -3.21
C MET A 49 21.57 -0.65 -3.50
N LYS A 50 22.11 0.56 -3.29
CA LYS A 50 23.56 0.79 -3.40
C LYS A 50 24.41 -0.01 -2.41
N VAL A 51 23.81 -0.41 -1.29
CA VAL A 51 24.51 -1.16 -0.22
C VAL A 51 24.24 -2.64 -0.32
N PHE A 52 22.97 -3.03 -0.58
CA PHE A 52 22.51 -4.41 -0.47
C PHE A 52 22.15 -5.05 -1.82
N GLY A 53 22.25 -4.29 -2.93
CA GLY A 53 21.86 -4.76 -4.26
C GLY A 53 20.36 -4.66 -4.52
N ASP A 54 19.95 -5.02 -5.74
CA ASP A 54 18.61 -4.85 -6.29
C ASP A 54 17.83 -6.18 -6.48
N GLY A 55 18.35 -7.26 -5.93
CA GLY A 55 17.67 -8.55 -5.94
C GLY A 55 16.37 -8.53 -5.13
N ASP A 56 15.37 -9.33 -5.51
CA ASP A 56 14.00 -9.30 -4.95
C ASP A 56 13.99 -9.42 -3.42
N HIS A 57 14.83 -10.26 -2.83
CA HIS A 57 14.96 -10.36 -1.37
C HIS A 57 15.58 -9.12 -0.73
N ALA A 58 16.61 -8.55 -1.37
CA ALA A 58 17.30 -7.37 -0.85
C ALA A 58 16.38 -6.14 -0.81
N VAL A 59 15.62 -5.90 -1.87
CA VAL A 59 14.71 -4.74 -1.93
C VAL A 59 13.54 -4.86 -0.95
N ARG A 60 12.97 -6.05 -0.77
CA ARG A 60 11.92 -6.32 0.23
C ARG A 60 12.44 -6.20 1.67
N ALA A 61 13.72 -6.47 1.88
CA ALA A 61 14.31 -6.41 3.21
C ALA A 61 14.25 -5.00 3.83
N LEU A 62 14.25 -3.93 3.03
CA LEU A 62 14.05 -2.56 3.54
C LEU A 62 12.73 -2.44 4.30
N SER A 63 11.61 -2.80 3.68
CA SER A 63 10.29 -2.79 4.32
C SER A 63 10.22 -3.74 5.52
N GLY A 64 10.89 -4.90 5.43
CA GLY A 64 11.02 -5.86 6.53
C GLY A 64 11.71 -5.27 7.76
N VAL A 65 12.85 -4.61 7.57
CA VAL A 65 13.61 -3.95 8.65
C VAL A 65 12.79 -2.82 9.27
N ILE A 66 12.18 -1.95 8.45
CA ILE A 66 11.32 -0.86 8.93
C ILE A 66 10.16 -1.41 9.78
N THR A 67 9.50 -2.47 9.32
CA THR A 67 8.38 -3.07 10.07
C THR A 67 8.82 -3.65 11.40
N ILE A 68 9.99 -4.30 11.47
CA ILE A 68 10.53 -4.80 12.74
C ILE A 68 10.87 -3.63 13.68
N ALA A 69 11.48 -2.57 13.15
CA ALA A 69 11.79 -1.36 13.91
C ALA A 69 10.52 -0.61 14.38
N THR A 70 9.38 -0.84 13.74
CA THR A 70 8.08 -0.27 14.15
C THR A 70 7.49 -0.97 15.38
N ILE A 71 7.84 -2.23 15.67
CA ILE A 71 7.33 -2.94 16.86
C ILE A 71 7.66 -2.22 18.18
N PRO A 72 8.92 -1.78 18.45
CA PRO A 72 9.22 -0.93 19.60
C PRO A 72 8.44 0.40 19.61
N LEU A 73 8.17 1.04 18.44
CA LEU A 73 7.35 2.25 18.39
C LEU A 73 5.91 1.97 18.82
N ALA A 74 5.31 0.87 18.37
CA ALA A 74 3.98 0.44 18.79
C ALA A 74 3.92 0.19 20.31
N TYR A 75 4.97 -0.43 20.89
CA TYR A 75 5.12 -0.59 22.33
C TYR A 75 5.15 0.77 23.05
N LEU A 76 5.97 1.72 22.58
CA LEU A 76 6.09 3.05 23.19
C LEU A 76 4.77 3.84 23.08
N VAL A 77 4.02 3.70 21.99
CA VAL A 77 2.70 4.29 21.84
C VAL A 77 1.74 3.74 22.88
N GLY A 78 1.64 2.41 23.03
CA GLY A 78 0.80 1.80 24.06
C GLY A 78 1.18 2.25 25.47
N LEU A 79 2.48 2.36 25.77
CA LEU A 79 2.99 2.87 27.05
C LEU A 79 2.65 4.35 27.26
N SER A 80 2.62 5.16 26.19
CA SER A 80 2.28 6.59 26.27
C SER A 80 0.80 6.84 26.58
N ILE A 81 -0.06 5.86 26.23
CA ILE A 81 -1.53 5.91 26.40
C ILE A 81 -1.92 5.33 27.76
N GLY A 82 -1.33 4.20 28.16
CA GLY A 82 -1.79 3.46 29.33
C GLY A 82 -0.67 2.69 30.04
N THR A 83 -0.94 1.44 30.34
CA THR A 83 -0.10 0.56 31.17
C THR A 83 0.97 -0.17 30.34
N LYS A 84 1.97 -0.78 31.03
CA LYS A 84 2.93 -1.70 30.39
C LYS A 84 2.23 -2.87 29.67
N ARG A 85 1.09 -3.32 30.20
CA ARG A 85 0.29 -4.37 29.59
C ARG A 85 -0.26 -3.90 28.23
N LEU A 86 -0.88 -2.71 28.16
CA LEU A 86 -1.34 -2.13 26.91
C LEU A 86 -0.19 -1.94 25.90
N ALA A 87 1.01 -1.56 26.41
CA ALA A 87 2.20 -1.44 25.56
C ALA A 87 2.56 -2.77 24.88
N ILE A 88 2.59 -3.86 25.65
CA ILE A 88 2.86 -5.21 25.12
C ILE A 88 1.75 -5.63 24.14
N THR A 89 0.49 -5.41 24.50
CA THR A 89 -0.65 -5.77 23.65
C THR A 89 -0.63 -5.00 22.33
N THR A 90 -0.34 -3.69 22.34
CA THR A 90 -0.21 -2.88 21.12
C THR A 90 0.92 -3.39 20.21
N ALA A 91 2.07 -3.71 20.79
CA ALA A 91 3.20 -4.29 20.05
C ALA A 91 2.84 -5.66 19.46
N LEU A 92 2.14 -6.52 20.21
CA LEU A 92 1.69 -7.84 19.73
C LEU A 92 0.66 -7.72 18.60
N VAL A 93 -0.33 -6.83 18.73
CA VAL A 93 -1.34 -6.58 17.69
C VAL A 93 -0.66 -6.16 16.38
N PHE A 94 0.31 -5.26 16.44
CA PHE A 94 1.07 -4.85 15.26
C PHE A 94 1.96 -5.98 14.72
N ALA A 95 2.71 -6.67 15.59
CA ALA A 95 3.67 -7.70 15.20
C ALA A 95 2.99 -8.91 14.53
N LEU A 96 1.79 -9.30 15.02
CA LEU A 96 1.00 -10.42 14.51
C LEU A 96 0.00 -10.01 13.41
N SER A 97 -0.11 -8.71 13.08
CA SER A 97 -1.05 -8.26 12.06
C SER A 97 -0.72 -8.83 10.67
N PRO A 98 -1.68 -9.49 9.99
CA PRO A 98 -1.53 -9.88 8.59
C PRO A 98 -1.23 -8.69 7.67
N TYR A 99 -1.87 -7.54 7.92
CA TYR A 99 -1.64 -6.30 7.19
C TYR A 99 -0.20 -5.79 7.31
N ALA A 100 0.30 -5.66 8.54
CA ALA A 100 1.68 -5.24 8.78
C ALA A 100 2.69 -6.27 8.24
N PHE A 101 2.32 -7.55 8.21
CA PHE A 101 3.14 -8.59 7.60
C PHE A 101 3.19 -8.44 6.08
N ARG A 102 2.02 -8.29 5.42
CA ARG A 102 1.89 -8.12 3.97
C ARG A 102 2.74 -6.96 3.48
N TYR A 103 2.54 -5.76 4.05
CA TYR A 103 3.23 -4.54 3.62
C TYR A 103 4.64 -4.39 4.19
N GLY A 104 5.01 -5.17 5.20
CA GLY A 104 6.39 -5.34 5.67
C GLY A 104 7.20 -6.34 4.84
N SER A 105 6.59 -7.01 3.87
CA SER A 105 7.24 -7.92 2.91
C SER A 105 7.06 -7.47 1.45
N GLU A 106 6.71 -6.21 1.24
CA GLU A 106 6.47 -5.59 -0.05
C GLU A 106 7.37 -4.38 -0.24
N THR A 107 7.99 -4.24 -1.40
CA THR A 107 8.89 -3.11 -1.72
C THR A 107 8.06 -1.87 -2.06
N ARG A 108 7.38 -1.32 -1.04
CA ARG A 108 6.52 -0.14 -1.14
C ARG A 108 6.54 0.64 0.19
N MET A 109 6.17 1.88 0.13
CA MET A 109 6.22 2.87 1.22
C MET A 109 5.34 2.55 2.45
N TYR A 110 4.48 1.53 2.42
CA TYR A 110 3.45 1.33 3.46
C TYR A 110 4.03 0.96 4.83
N ALA A 111 5.16 0.23 4.86
CA ALA A 111 5.88 -0.06 6.10
C ALA A 111 6.40 1.22 6.76
N LEU A 112 7.00 2.10 5.97
CA LEU A 112 7.50 3.41 6.41
C LEU A 112 6.35 4.28 6.91
N LEU A 113 5.26 4.35 6.14
CA LEU A 113 4.06 5.10 6.50
C LEU A 113 3.50 4.69 7.87
N MET A 114 3.37 3.38 8.14
CA MET A 114 2.91 2.90 9.46
C MET A 114 3.85 3.29 10.60
N ALA A 115 5.16 3.26 10.37
CA ALA A 115 6.16 3.69 11.36
C ALA A 115 6.03 5.19 11.66
N GLU A 116 5.89 6.01 10.63
CA GLU A 116 5.72 7.46 10.74
C GLU A 116 4.43 7.83 11.47
N VAL A 117 3.32 7.12 11.22
CA VAL A 117 2.05 7.34 11.94
C VAL A 117 2.19 7.03 13.42
N PHE A 118 2.83 5.92 13.81
CA PHE A 118 3.10 5.64 15.22
C PHE A 118 4.03 6.68 15.86
N ALA A 119 5.09 7.09 15.16
CA ALA A 119 6.00 8.14 15.62
C ALA A 119 5.26 9.48 15.81
N GLY A 120 4.43 9.87 14.83
CA GLY A 120 3.59 11.08 14.89
C GLY A 120 2.61 11.04 16.06
N TYR A 121 1.92 9.91 16.27
CA TYR A 121 1.02 9.72 17.40
C TYR A 121 1.74 9.89 18.75
N LEU A 122 2.94 9.30 18.88
CA LEU A 122 3.76 9.42 20.09
C LEU A 122 4.16 10.87 20.35
N LEU A 123 4.61 11.58 19.32
CA LEU A 123 5.04 12.99 19.42
C LEU A 123 3.88 13.93 19.74
N VAL A 124 2.73 13.78 19.09
CA VAL A 124 1.52 14.57 19.40
C VAL A 124 1.07 14.30 20.84
N ASN A 125 1.09 13.04 21.30
CA ASN A 125 0.71 12.69 22.67
C ASN A 125 1.69 13.27 23.69
N ALA A 126 3.00 13.27 23.39
CA ALA A 126 4.04 13.90 24.22
C ALA A 126 3.91 15.43 24.24
N ALA A 127 3.65 16.08 23.09
CA ALA A 127 3.46 17.52 23.00
C ALA A 127 2.25 18.02 23.81
N ARG A 128 1.18 17.22 23.86
CA ARG A 128 -0.01 17.55 24.70
C ARG A 128 0.29 17.49 26.19
N LYS A 129 1.19 16.59 26.64
CA LYS A 129 1.63 16.50 28.05
C LYS A 129 2.62 17.62 28.40
N ALA A 130 3.57 17.87 27.50
CA ALA A 130 4.59 18.91 27.66
C ALA A 130 5.11 19.34 26.27
N PRO A 131 4.69 20.54 25.75
CA PRO A 131 5.04 21.00 24.40
C PRO A 131 6.48 21.55 24.36
N ARG A 132 7.47 20.67 24.54
CA ARG A 132 8.90 21.01 24.50
C ARG A 132 9.34 21.23 23.04
N ALA A 133 10.31 22.12 22.83
CA ALA A 133 10.81 22.44 21.49
C ALA A 133 11.23 21.18 20.67
N LYS A 134 11.96 20.25 21.30
CA LYS A 134 12.37 18.99 20.65
C LYS A 134 11.20 18.11 20.23
N THR A 135 10.12 18.07 21.01
CA THR A 135 8.92 17.28 20.70
C THR A 135 8.15 17.92 19.53
N LEU A 136 8.06 19.24 19.51
CA LEU A 136 7.41 19.99 18.41
C LEU A 136 8.23 19.90 17.12
N ALA A 137 9.56 20.04 17.21
CA ALA A 137 10.47 19.86 16.08
C ALA A 137 10.37 18.42 15.51
N GLY A 138 10.38 17.39 16.37
CA GLY A 138 10.13 16.01 15.95
C GLY A 138 8.77 15.85 15.26
N GLY A 139 7.72 16.49 15.78
CA GLY A 139 6.39 16.51 15.15
C GLY A 139 6.40 17.16 13.76
N ALA A 140 7.12 18.27 13.60
CA ALA A 140 7.28 18.93 12.30
C ALA A 140 8.04 18.03 11.31
N VAL A 141 9.13 17.39 11.74
CA VAL A 141 9.90 16.45 10.90
C VAL A 141 9.02 15.29 10.45
N VAL A 142 8.31 14.62 11.38
CA VAL A 142 7.43 13.49 11.02
C VAL A 142 6.29 13.93 10.11
N THR A 143 5.75 15.13 10.28
CA THR A 143 4.74 15.70 9.36
C THR A 143 5.30 15.85 7.94
N GLY A 144 6.52 16.38 7.82
CA GLY A 144 7.21 16.45 6.53
C GLY A 144 7.41 15.06 5.93
N LEU A 145 7.99 14.12 6.69
CA LEU A 145 8.23 12.75 6.22
C LEU A 145 6.94 12.08 5.73
N LEU A 146 5.85 12.17 6.49
CA LEU A 146 4.53 11.65 6.10
C LEU A 146 4.07 12.17 4.73
N LEU A 147 4.22 13.48 4.46
CA LEU A 147 3.84 14.08 3.18
C LEU A 147 4.74 13.61 2.03
N TRP A 148 6.05 13.47 2.29
CA TRP A 148 7.02 12.98 1.34
C TRP A 148 6.96 11.47 1.13
N THR A 149 6.22 10.73 1.99
CA THR A 149 6.03 9.28 1.88
C THR A 149 4.77 8.91 1.11
N HIS A 150 3.61 9.54 1.41
CA HIS A 150 2.33 9.13 0.81
C HIS A 150 1.27 10.24 0.86
N TYR A 151 0.55 10.48 -0.24
CA TYR A 151 -0.47 11.56 -0.33
C TYR A 151 -1.64 11.39 0.65
N TRP A 152 -2.03 10.16 0.98
CA TRP A 152 -3.07 9.92 1.99
C TRP A 152 -2.73 10.46 3.39
N SER A 153 -1.45 10.76 3.65
CA SER A 153 -1.00 11.45 4.87
C SER A 153 -1.60 12.86 5.01
N MET A 154 -1.97 13.50 3.90
CA MET A 154 -2.63 14.81 3.92
C MET A 154 -3.94 14.77 4.72
N TRP A 155 -4.71 13.67 4.58
CA TRP A 155 -5.98 13.47 5.28
C TRP A 155 -5.75 13.26 6.78
N LEU A 156 -4.73 12.50 7.15
CA LEU A 156 -4.34 12.30 8.55
C LEU A 156 -3.88 13.62 9.20
N ILE A 157 -3.00 14.35 8.53
CA ILE A 157 -2.48 15.64 9.02
C ILE A 157 -3.62 16.67 9.12
N GLY A 158 -4.49 16.71 8.11
CA GLY A 158 -5.70 17.54 8.11
C GLY A 158 -6.63 17.19 9.27
N ALA A 159 -6.84 15.90 9.56
CA ALA A 159 -7.64 15.43 10.69
C ALA A 159 -7.05 15.87 12.04
N ILE A 160 -5.74 15.71 12.22
CA ILE A 160 -5.05 16.15 13.45
C ILE A 160 -5.14 17.67 13.60
N GLY A 161 -4.92 18.43 12.53
CA GLY A 161 -5.05 19.88 12.50
C GLY A 161 -6.47 20.36 12.86
N LEU A 162 -7.48 19.77 12.20
CA LEU A 162 -8.89 20.07 12.49
C LEU A 162 -9.27 19.81 13.95
N LEU A 163 -8.87 18.64 14.47
CA LEU A 163 -9.13 18.29 15.87
C LEU A 163 -8.38 19.20 16.84
N ALA A 164 -7.18 19.67 16.49
CA ALA A 164 -6.45 20.66 17.29
C ALA A 164 -7.16 22.02 17.30
N VAL A 165 -7.68 22.48 16.15
CA VAL A 165 -8.48 23.72 16.05
C VAL A 165 -9.75 23.60 16.88
N ILE A 166 -10.51 22.50 16.72
CA ILE A 166 -11.73 22.26 17.53
C ILE A 166 -11.38 22.25 19.02
N GLY A 167 -10.26 21.60 19.39
CA GLY A 167 -9.75 21.57 20.76
C GLY A 167 -9.42 22.96 21.30
N ALA A 168 -8.75 23.81 20.52
CA ALA A 168 -8.43 25.19 20.88
C ALA A 168 -9.70 26.04 21.10
N ILE A 169 -10.68 25.95 20.18
CA ILE A 169 -11.95 26.70 20.31
C ILE A 169 -12.70 26.26 21.57
N ARG A 170 -12.79 24.95 21.85
CA ARG A 170 -13.45 24.46 23.07
C ARG A 170 -12.72 24.89 24.34
N ALA A 171 -11.38 24.87 24.32
CA ALA A 171 -10.55 25.33 25.43
C ALA A 171 -10.72 26.83 25.69
N GLN A 172 -10.73 27.64 24.65
CA GLN A 172 -10.96 29.07 24.74
C GLN A 172 -12.31 29.40 25.38
N ARG A 173 -13.38 28.71 24.98
CA ARG A 173 -14.73 28.88 25.58
C ARG A 173 -14.78 28.49 27.06
N ARG A 174 -13.84 27.63 27.53
CA ARG A 174 -13.71 27.20 28.93
C ARG A 174 -12.69 28.03 29.73
N GLY A 175 -12.02 28.99 29.09
CA GLY A 175 -10.95 29.77 29.74
C GLY A 175 -9.63 29.01 29.93
N ASP A 176 -9.46 27.85 29.29
CA ASP A 176 -8.25 27.01 29.38
C ASP A 176 -7.18 27.49 28.39
N SER A 177 -6.46 28.56 28.78
CA SER A 177 -5.38 29.13 27.96
C SER A 177 -4.19 28.18 27.74
N ALA A 178 -3.94 27.23 28.66
CA ALA A 178 -2.87 26.26 28.51
C ALA A 178 -3.17 25.32 27.37
N LEU A 179 -4.38 24.77 27.25
CA LEU A 179 -4.78 23.90 26.18
C LEU A 179 -4.86 24.63 24.83
N VAL A 180 -5.26 25.89 24.80
CA VAL A 180 -5.21 26.78 23.61
C VAL A 180 -3.76 26.86 23.10
N MET A 181 -2.83 27.18 23.99
CA MET A 181 -1.41 27.31 23.65
C MET A 181 -0.81 25.98 23.11
N VAL A 182 -1.14 24.85 23.75
CA VAL A 182 -0.70 23.52 23.28
C VAL A 182 -1.23 23.23 21.89
N SER A 183 -2.51 23.48 21.65
CA SER A 183 -3.14 23.27 20.34
C SER A 183 -2.50 24.14 19.26
N ALA A 184 -2.26 25.43 19.56
CA ALA A 184 -1.58 26.35 18.64
C ALA A 184 -0.16 25.89 18.29
N LYS A 185 0.61 25.39 19.28
CA LYS A 185 1.96 24.84 19.05
C LYS A 185 1.93 23.59 18.20
N VAL A 186 0.94 22.69 18.37
CA VAL A 186 0.78 21.50 17.53
C VAL A 186 0.45 21.93 16.10
N ILE A 187 -0.49 22.86 15.90
CA ILE A 187 -0.84 23.40 14.58
C ILE A 187 0.40 24.01 13.90
N ALA A 188 1.18 24.80 14.64
CA ALA A 188 2.41 25.40 14.13
C ALA A 188 3.43 24.33 13.70
N ALA A 189 3.60 23.25 14.50
CA ALA A 189 4.48 22.15 14.14
C ALA A 189 4.03 21.43 12.87
N LEU A 190 2.71 21.16 12.71
CA LEU A 190 2.15 20.61 11.47
C LEU A 190 2.40 21.56 10.28
N GLY A 191 2.20 22.87 10.47
CA GLY A 191 2.46 23.88 9.44
C GLY A 191 3.92 23.92 9.01
N VAL A 192 4.87 23.92 9.96
CA VAL A 192 6.30 23.88 9.64
C VAL A 192 6.68 22.62 8.88
N GLY A 193 6.16 21.45 9.29
CA GLY A 193 6.36 20.20 8.55
C GLY A 193 5.74 20.27 7.13
N GLY A 194 4.54 20.84 7.01
CA GLY A 194 3.87 21.06 5.72
C GLY A 194 4.65 21.97 4.77
N LEU A 195 5.32 23.00 5.29
CA LEU A 195 6.17 23.88 4.47
C LEU A 195 7.31 23.14 3.77
N THR A 196 7.81 22.05 4.34
CA THR A 196 8.87 21.23 3.70
C THR A 196 8.39 20.57 2.41
N PHE A 197 7.08 20.42 2.24
CA PHE A 197 6.48 19.78 1.07
C PHE A 197 6.17 20.76 -0.08
N LEU A 198 6.28 22.07 0.15
CA LEU A 198 5.99 23.10 -0.86
C LEU A 198 6.80 22.92 -2.18
N PRO A 199 8.08 22.51 -2.16
CA PRO A 199 8.82 22.28 -3.41
C PRO A 199 8.22 21.19 -4.30
N TRP A 200 7.49 20.21 -3.73
CA TRP A 200 6.83 19.13 -4.45
C TRP A 200 5.39 19.46 -4.86
N LEU A 201 4.81 20.52 -4.33
CA LEU A 201 3.42 20.91 -4.59
C LEU A 201 3.09 21.09 -6.08
N PRO A 202 3.95 21.70 -6.92
CA PRO A 202 3.68 21.78 -8.38
C PRO A 202 3.52 20.42 -9.02
N THR A 203 4.32 19.42 -8.60
CA THR A 203 4.22 18.04 -9.08
C THR A 203 2.91 17.39 -8.64
N VAL A 204 2.48 17.60 -7.39
CA VAL A 204 1.18 17.10 -6.89
C VAL A 204 0.01 17.66 -7.71
N LEU A 205 0.04 18.95 -8.04
CA LEU A 205 -1.00 19.57 -8.85
C LEU A 205 -1.02 18.99 -10.25
N TYR A 206 0.14 18.85 -10.89
CA TYR A 206 0.27 18.20 -12.18
C TYR A 206 -0.24 16.75 -12.16
N GLN A 207 0.18 15.95 -11.18
CA GLN A 207 -0.27 14.58 -11.03
C GLN A 207 -1.78 14.47 -10.80
N ASN A 208 -2.37 15.39 -10.03
CA ASN A 208 -3.83 15.40 -9.79
C ASN A 208 -4.63 15.65 -11.08
N GLU A 209 -4.05 16.39 -12.02
CA GLU A 209 -4.70 16.69 -13.31
C GLU A 209 -4.47 15.59 -14.34
N HIS A 210 -3.30 14.93 -14.31
CA HIS A 210 -2.82 14.09 -15.40
C HIS A 210 -2.65 12.61 -15.08
N THR A 211 -2.26 12.22 -13.83
CA THR A 211 -2.04 10.80 -13.54
C THR A 211 -3.26 10.10 -12.99
N GLY A 212 -4.04 10.77 -12.13
CA GLY A 212 -5.27 10.21 -11.57
C GLY A 212 -5.10 8.82 -10.95
N THR A 213 -6.11 7.99 -11.08
CA THR A 213 -6.12 6.57 -10.67
C THR A 213 -6.94 5.74 -11.67
N PRO A 214 -6.57 5.73 -12.96
CA PRO A 214 -7.36 5.12 -14.03
C PRO A 214 -7.53 3.61 -13.88
N TRP A 215 -6.63 2.98 -13.13
CA TRP A 215 -6.63 1.55 -12.85
C TRP A 215 -7.64 1.11 -11.77
N ALA A 216 -8.37 2.02 -11.13
CA ALA A 216 -9.22 1.67 -10.00
C ALA A 216 -10.68 2.12 -10.18
N PRO A 217 -11.64 1.34 -9.64
CA PRO A 217 -13.06 1.70 -9.72
C PRO A 217 -13.37 2.97 -8.93
N SER A 218 -14.49 3.61 -9.25
CA SER A 218 -14.96 4.83 -8.60
C SER A 218 -15.05 4.68 -7.08
N PHE A 219 -14.70 5.75 -6.34
CA PHE A 219 -14.66 5.77 -4.88
C PHE A 219 -16.03 5.49 -4.25
N ARG A 220 -16.03 4.60 -3.22
CA ARG A 220 -17.19 4.36 -2.36
C ARG A 220 -16.74 4.24 -0.91
N VAL A 221 -17.41 4.96 0.01
CA VAL A 221 -17.11 4.94 1.45
C VAL A 221 -17.22 3.53 2.04
N THR A 222 -18.23 2.76 1.60
CA THR A 222 -18.41 1.36 2.03
C THR A 222 -17.25 0.48 1.62
N THR A 223 -16.76 0.66 0.39
CA THR A 223 -15.56 -0.05 -0.11
C THR A 223 -14.36 0.29 0.75
N LEU A 224 -14.10 1.60 1.02
CA LEU A 224 -12.99 2.02 1.88
C LEU A 224 -13.03 1.29 3.23
N ILE A 225 -14.16 1.30 3.93
CA ILE A 225 -14.27 0.72 5.27
C ILE A 225 -14.15 -0.80 5.22
N VAL A 226 -14.95 -1.45 4.37
CA VAL A 226 -15.03 -2.92 4.35
C VAL A 226 -13.72 -3.53 3.86
N THR A 227 -13.15 -3.02 2.76
CA THR A 227 -11.91 -3.59 2.24
C THR A 227 -10.72 -3.33 3.16
N SER A 228 -10.67 -2.16 3.85
CA SER A 228 -9.62 -1.92 4.86
C SER A 228 -9.64 -2.96 5.97
N ILE A 229 -10.81 -3.21 6.59
CA ILE A 229 -10.92 -4.16 7.70
C ILE A 229 -10.64 -5.59 7.22
N THR A 230 -11.11 -5.94 6.02
CA THR A 230 -10.83 -7.24 5.39
C THR A 230 -9.32 -7.43 5.20
N GLU A 231 -8.62 -6.43 4.68
CA GLU A 231 -7.17 -6.48 4.49
C GLU A 231 -6.40 -6.51 5.83
N PHE A 232 -6.90 -5.82 6.87
CA PHE A 232 -6.30 -5.90 8.21
C PHE A 232 -6.29 -7.32 8.77
N ALA A 233 -7.25 -8.14 8.37
CA ALA A 233 -7.37 -9.54 8.75
C ALA A 233 -6.63 -10.51 7.82
N GLY A 234 -6.10 -10.05 6.68
CA GLY A 234 -5.35 -10.86 5.72
C GLY A 234 -6.02 -11.12 4.37
N GLY A 235 -7.05 -10.33 4.03
CA GLY A 235 -7.71 -10.36 2.71
C GLY A 235 -9.09 -11.03 2.69
N PRO A 236 -9.67 -11.27 1.51
CA PRO A 236 -11.06 -11.70 1.35
C PRO A 236 -11.28 -13.22 1.51
N PHE A 237 -10.33 -13.97 2.04
CA PHE A 237 -10.42 -15.42 2.20
C PHE A 237 -11.21 -15.83 3.45
N SER A 238 -11.71 -17.05 3.49
CA SER A 238 -12.65 -17.53 4.52
C SER A 238 -12.13 -17.42 5.95
N GLU A 239 -10.87 -17.78 6.19
CA GLU A 239 -10.22 -17.68 7.50
C GLU A 239 -10.03 -16.23 7.93
N ALA A 240 -9.72 -15.34 6.99
CA ALA A 240 -9.58 -13.91 7.23
C ALA A 240 -10.93 -13.26 7.58
N GLN A 241 -12.07 -13.79 7.11
CA GLN A 241 -13.39 -13.29 7.52
C GLN A 241 -13.64 -13.46 9.03
N LEU A 242 -13.25 -14.60 9.61
CA LEU A 242 -13.31 -14.79 11.07
C LEU A 242 -12.36 -13.81 11.79
N GLY A 243 -11.18 -13.60 11.25
CA GLY A 243 -10.24 -12.59 11.75
C GLY A 243 -10.82 -11.18 11.70
N MET A 244 -11.48 -10.82 10.59
CA MET A 244 -12.16 -9.54 10.43
C MET A 244 -13.26 -9.34 11.48
N MET A 245 -14.12 -10.35 11.71
CA MET A 245 -15.15 -10.30 12.74
C MET A 245 -14.54 -10.09 14.12
N LEU A 246 -13.48 -10.84 14.46
CA LEU A 246 -12.79 -10.67 15.73
C LEU A 246 -12.19 -9.29 15.89
N LEU A 247 -11.54 -8.75 14.85
CA LEU A 247 -10.97 -7.39 14.87
C LEU A 247 -12.04 -6.32 15.09
N VAL A 248 -13.21 -6.43 14.43
CA VAL A 248 -14.34 -5.52 14.63
C VAL A 248 -14.88 -5.61 16.05
N VAL A 249 -15.07 -6.81 16.58
CA VAL A 249 -15.54 -7.02 17.96
C VAL A 249 -14.54 -6.43 18.95
N LEU A 250 -13.25 -6.72 18.79
CA LEU A 250 -12.21 -6.18 19.68
C LEU A 250 -12.11 -4.66 19.60
N ALA A 251 -12.15 -4.07 18.41
CA ALA A 251 -12.17 -2.61 18.26
C ALA A 251 -13.41 -1.99 18.92
N THR A 252 -14.59 -2.60 18.76
CA THR A 252 -15.85 -2.16 19.40
C THR A 252 -15.73 -2.23 20.93
N ILE A 253 -15.20 -3.34 21.47
CA ILE A 253 -14.92 -3.47 22.92
C ILE A 253 -13.87 -2.42 23.35
N GLY A 254 -12.85 -2.13 22.53
CA GLY A 254 -11.86 -1.10 22.83
C GLY A 254 -12.44 0.30 22.92
N VAL A 255 -13.51 0.57 22.15
CA VAL A 255 -14.21 1.87 22.13
C VAL A 255 -15.23 1.98 23.24
N PHE A 256 -16.04 0.95 23.49
CA PHE A 256 -17.24 1.00 24.34
C PHE A 256 -17.17 0.05 25.54
N GLY A 257 -16.19 -0.86 25.62
CA GLY A 257 -16.11 -1.87 26.66
C GLY A 257 -15.39 -1.40 27.92
N TYR A 258 -15.86 -1.89 29.05
CA TYR A 258 -15.26 -1.74 30.35
C TYR A 258 -15.18 -3.12 31.03
N GLY A 259 -14.00 -3.63 31.20
CA GLY A 259 -13.78 -4.87 31.95
C GLY A 259 -14.16 -4.67 33.41
N VAL A 260 -15.12 -5.42 33.91
CA VAL A 260 -15.57 -5.37 35.31
C VAL A 260 -14.78 -6.38 36.15
N ASP A 261 -14.73 -7.62 35.67
CA ASP A 261 -13.99 -8.71 36.26
C ASP A 261 -13.43 -9.64 35.16
N ASP A 262 -12.93 -10.83 35.51
CA ASP A 262 -12.29 -11.76 34.58
C ASP A 262 -13.29 -12.42 33.59
N ARG A 263 -14.60 -12.29 33.83
CA ARG A 263 -15.66 -12.93 33.02
C ARG A 263 -16.68 -11.96 32.47
N ARG A 264 -16.68 -10.69 32.91
CA ARG A 264 -17.70 -9.70 32.58
C ARG A 264 -17.10 -8.44 32.00
N ILE A 265 -17.57 -8.06 30.81
CA ILE A 265 -17.33 -6.77 30.15
C ILE A 265 -18.68 -6.08 30.03
N GLU A 266 -18.77 -4.85 30.52
CA GLU A 266 -19.92 -3.98 30.32
C GLU A 266 -19.70 -3.11 29.09
N LEU A 267 -20.69 -3.01 28.21
CA LEU A 267 -20.70 -2.09 27.09
C LEU A 267 -21.39 -0.79 27.54
N ASN A 268 -20.66 0.32 27.42
CA ASN A 268 -21.18 1.64 27.66
C ASN A 268 -21.03 2.47 26.38
N PHE A 269 -22.14 3.06 25.89
CA PHE A 269 -22.11 3.87 24.67
C PHE A 269 -21.33 5.19 24.81
N TYR A 270 -20.79 5.50 25.98
CA TYR A 270 -19.75 6.52 26.12
C TYR A 270 -18.39 5.94 25.73
N THR A 271 -17.71 6.63 24.80
CA THR A 271 -16.39 6.21 24.35
C THR A 271 -15.39 6.10 25.51
N HIS A 272 -14.71 4.97 25.62
CA HIS A 272 -13.65 4.76 26.61
C HIS A 272 -12.59 5.88 26.49
N SER A 273 -12.20 6.47 27.61
CA SER A 273 -11.36 7.69 27.65
C SER A 273 -10.03 7.56 26.88
N LEU A 274 -9.43 6.36 26.88
CA LEU A 274 -8.20 6.09 26.16
C LEU A 274 -8.44 5.91 24.65
N ALA A 275 -9.65 5.52 24.24
CA ALA A 275 -10.03 5.33 22.84
C ALA A 275 -10.43 6.64 22.14
N VAL A 276 -10.82 7.69 22.89
CA VAL A 276 -11.36 8.95 22.32
C VAL A 276 -10.41 9.53 21.26
N ARG A 277 -9.11 9.56 21.53
CA ARG A 277 -8.15 10.21 20.61
C ARG A 277 -7.88 9.36 19.36
N PRO A 278 -7.46 8.08 19.49
CA PRO A 278 -7.21 7.27 18.28
C PRO A 278 -8.48 7.13 17.45
N LEU A 279 -9.66 6.99 18.07
CA LEU A 279 -10.93 6.94 17.34
C LEU A 279 -11.25 8.26 16.63
N ALA A 280 -11.09 9.41 17.32
CA ALA A 280 -11.38 10.71 16.72
C ALA A 280 -10.48 11.01 15.51
N VAL A 281 -9.17 10.72 15.62
CA VAL A 281 -8.23 10.89 14.50
C VAL A 281 -8.56 9.92 13.37
N LEU A 282 -8.80 8.64 13.67
CA LEU A 282 -9.21 7.63 12.69
C LEU A 282 -10.47 8.07 11.94
N ALA A 283 -11.54 8.39 12.68
CA ALA A 283 -12.82 8.79 12.10
C ALA A 283 -12.71 10.07 11.27
N ALA A 284 -11.98 11.09 11.77
CA ALA A 284 -11.77 12.33 11.04
C ALA A 284 -10.95 12.10 9.76
N THR A 285 -9.90 11.24 9.81
CA THR A 285 -9.10 10.88 8.62
C THR A 285 -9.98 10.21 7.56
N ILE A 286 -10.79 9.22 7.95
CA ILE A 286 -11.70 8.52 7.04
C ILE A 286 -12.76 9.49 6.50
N ALA A 287 -13.31 10.38 7.35
CA ALA A 287 -14.32 11.35 6.92
C ALA A 287 -13.77 12.36 5.90
N ILE A 288 -12.58 12.91 6.14
CA ILE A 288 -11.92 13.82 5.19
C ILE A 288 -11.59 13.10 3.89
N ALA A 289 -10.97 11.91 3.96
CA ALA A 289 -10.66 11.09 2.78
C ALA A 289 -11.92 10.75 1.97
N SER A 290 -13.02 10.42 2.67
CA SER A 290 -14.30 10.13 2.02
C SER A 290 -14.90 11.36 1.36
N ALA A 291 -14.89 12.51 2.03
CA ALA A 291 -15.39 13.75 1.47
C ALA A 291 -14.62 14.15 0.20
N VAL A 292 -13.30 14.08 0.24
CA VAL A 292 -12.46 14.40 -0.93
C VAL A 292 -12.62 13.36 -2.03
N GLY A 293 -12.66 12.07 -1.69
CA GLY A 293 -12.84 11.00 -2.68
C GLY A 293 -14.19 11.08 -3.43
N LEU A 294 -15.28 11.46 -2.73
CA LEU A 294 -16.59 11.66 -3.33
C LEU A 294 -16.65 12.88 -4.25
N VAL A 295 -15.87 13.95 -3.96
CA VAL A 295 -15.84 15.17 -4.77
C VAL A 295 -14.94 15.02 -5.99
N ASN A 296 -13.75 14.43 -5.82
CA ASN A 296 -12.71 14.40 -6.85
C ASN A 296 -12.64 13.06 -7.61
N GLY A 297 -13.50 12.09 -7.30
CA GLY A 297 -13.48 10.76 -7.95
C GLY A 297 -12.22 9.93 -7.63
N MET A 298 -11.44 10.30 -6.61
CA MET A 298 -10.22 9.59 -6.25
C MET A 298 -10.50 8.13 -5.89
N ALA A 299 -9.67 7.22 -6.38
CA ALA A 299 -9.77 5.81 -6.03
C ALA A 299 -9.21 5.49 -4.64
N PHE A 300 -9.70 4.40 -4.07
CA PHE A 300 -9.17 3.80 -2.85
C PHE A 300 -8.63 2.40 -3.15
N ALA A 301 -7.39 2.16 -2.77
CA ALA A 301 -6.82 0.82 -2.68
C ALA A 301 -6.59 0.45 -1.21
N PRO A 302 -6.84 -0.82 -0.80
CA PRO A 302 -6.72 -1.24 0.62
C PRO A 302 -5.34 -0.93 1.24
N ARG A 303 -4.30 -0.91 0.43
CA ARG A 303 -2.94 -0.53 0.83
C ARG A 303 -2.83 0.91 1.37
N TYR A 304 -3.69 1.82 0.95
CA TYR A 304 -3.73 3.22 1.45
C TYR A 304 -4.22 3.32 2.90
N ALA A 305 -4.89 2.26 3.40
CA ALA A 305 -5.29 2.19 4.80
C ALA A 305 -4.10 2.16 5.77
N ALA A 306 -2.87 1.98 5.30
CA ALA A 306 -1.65 2.07 6.10
C ALA A 306 -1.54 3.39 6.88
N VAL A 307 -2.13 4.48 6.38
CA VAL A 307 -2.16 5.78 7.05
C VAL A 307 -3.00 5.78 8.35
N PHE A 308 -4.00 4.92 8.47
CA PHE A 308 -4.85 4.86 9.66
C PHE A 308 -4.88 3.49 10.36
N PHE A 309 -4.28 2.46 9.76
CA PHE A 309 -4.14 1.14 10.38
C PHE A 309 -3.50 1.19 11.79
N PRO A 310 -2.42 1.98 12.07
CA PRO A 310 -1.86 2.07 13.41
C PRO A 310 -2.87 2.54 14.46
N LEU A 311 -3.78 3.45 14.10
CA LEU A 311 -4.84 3.93 15.00
C LEU A 311 -5.87 2.85 15.28
N PHE A 312 -6.25 2.09 14.25
CA PHE A 312 -7.13 0.92 14.40
C PHE A 312 -6.48 -0.16 15.28
N ALA A 313 -5.19 -0.45 15.10
CA ALA A 313 -4.44 -1.40 15.93
C ALA A 313 -4.44 -1.00 17.43
N ILE A 314 -4.36 0.31 17.73
CA ILE A 314 -4.50 0.80 19.11
C ILE A 314 -5.91 0.48 19.66
N LEU A 315 -6.97 0.65 18.89
CA LEU A 315 -8.35 0.34 19.33
C LEU A 315 -8.53 -1.16 19.59
N VAL A 316 -7.99 -2.02 18.73
CA VAL A 316 -7.96 -3.47 18.93
C VAL A 316 -7.20 -3.84 20.21
N ALA A 317 -6.03 -3.23 20.44
CA ALA A 317 -5.24 -3.46 21.65
C ALA A 317 -6.01 -3.03 22.91
N LEU A 318 -6.72 -1.91 22.88
CA LEU A 318 -7.61 -1.47 23.96
C LEU A 318 -8.73 -2.48 24.23
N GLY A 319 -9.27 -3.11 23.19
CA GLY A 319 -10.29 -4.16 23.30
C GLY A 319 -9.76 -5.41 24.02
N LEU A 320 -8.57 -5.85 23.63
CA LEU A 320 -7.88 -6.98 24.30
C LEU A 320 -7.58 -6.68 25.78
N GLU A 321 -7.32 -5.41 26.13
CA GLU A 321 -7.09 -4.99 27.51
C GLU A 321 -8.33 -5.08 28.41
N GLN A 322 -9.57 -5.06 27.85
CA GLN A 322 -10.78 -5.18 28.63
C GLN A 322 -10.98 -6.59 29.22
N PHE A 323 -10.33 -7.59 28.68
CA PHE A 323 -10.25 -8.92 29.26
C PHE A 323 -9.20 -8.93 30.39
N ARG A 324 -9.63 -8.76 31.65
CA ARG A 324 -8.73 -8.50 32.79
C ARG A 324 -7.81 -9.65 33.13
N GLY A 325 -8.28 -10.89 33.03
CA GLY A 325 -7.50 -12.09 33.39
C GLY A 325 -8.26 -13.40 33.11
N GLY A 326 -7.72 -14.49 33.63
CA GLY A 326 -8.30 -15.82 33.60
C GLY A 326 -8.36 -16.47 32.22
N ILE A 327 -9.00 -17.63 32.15
CA ILE A 327 -9.08 -18.48 30.96
C ILE A 327 -9.71 -17.77 29.76
N VAL A 328 -10.68 -16.87 29.97
CA VAL A 328 -11.38 -16.14 28.89
C VAL A 328 -10.40 -15.24 28.13
N ARG A 329 -9.54 -14.52 28.87
CA ARG A 329 -8.49 -13.71 28.26
C ARG A 329 -7.53 -14.54 27.42
N ASP A 330 -7.09 -15.68 27.98
CA ASP A 330 -6.12 -16.54 27.29
C ASP A 330 -6.73 -17.12 26.02
N ILE A 331 -8.01 -17.53 26.05
CA ILE A 331 -8.74 -17.98 24.86
C ILE A 331 -8.80 -16.88 23.80
N VAL A 332 -9.14 -15.63 24.17
CA VAL A 332 -9.25 -14.51 23.22
C VAL A 332 -7.89 -14.18 22.62
N LEU A 333 -6.82 -14.17 23.41
CA LEU A 333 -5.46 -13.94 22.93
C LEU A 333 -4.99 -15.05 21.97
N ILE A 334 -5.27 -16.31 22.32
CA ILE A 334 -4.95 -17.46 21.48
C ILE A 334 -5.74 -17.38 20.16
N ALA A 335 -7.06 -17.11 20.23
CA ALA A 335 -7.89 -16.96 19.04
C ALA A 335 -7.39 -15.82 18.14
N PHE A 336 -7.06 -14.67 18.72
CA PHE A 336 -6.46 -13.55 17.98
C PHE A 336 -5.15 -13.97 17.31
N ALA A 337 -4.24 -14.63 18.03
CA ALA A 337 -2.96 -15.08 17.48
C ALA A 337 -3.14 -16.11 16.36
N LEU A 338 -4.02 -17.12 16.56
CA LEU A 338 -4.26 -18.16 15.57
C LEU A 338 -4.89 -17.60 14.28
N LEU A 339 -5.92 -16.73 14.40
CA LEU A 339 -6.54 -16.10 13.23
C LEU A 339 -5.60 -15.15 12.51
N SER A 340 -4.76 -14.41 13.25
CA SER A 340 -3.72 -13.57 12.66
C SER A 340 -2.68 -14.40 11.91
N LEU A 341 -2.22 -15.52 12.49
CA LEU A 341 -1.27 -16.43 11.83
C LEU A 341 -1.90 -17.11 10.61
N ALA A 342 -3.18 -17.46 10.67
CA ALA A 342 -3.91 -17.99 9.50
C ALA A 342 -3.98 -16.96 8.37
N GLY A 343 -4.32 -15.69 8.67
CA GLY A 343 -4.29 -14.61 7.69
C GLY A 343 -2.90 -14.38 7.06
N ILE A 344 -1.84 -14.43 7.89
CA ILE A 344 -0.46 -14.37 7.40
C ILE A 344 -0.14 -15.56 6.49
N ALA A 345 -0.50 -16.78 6.89
CA ALA A 345 -0.24 -17.99 6.11
C ALA A 345 -0.96 -17.98 4.77
N THR A 346 -2.20 -17.48 4.74
CA THR A 346 -2.97 -17.30 3.49
C THR A 346 -2.29 -16.30 2.57
N GLY A 347 -1.86 -15.14 3.12
CA GLY A 347 -1.12 -14.13 2.35
C GLY A 347 0.24 -14.61 1.83
N LEU A 348 0.90 -15.58 2.50
CA LEU A 348 2.14 -16.21 2.04
C LEU A 348 1.93 -17.22 0.92
N ARG A 349 0.75 -17.86 0.85
CA ARG A 349 0.42 -18.82 -0.21
C ARG A 349 0.11 -18.14 -1.54
N LEU A 350 -0.41 -16.92 -1.50
CA LEU A 350 -0.68 -16.13 -2.69
C LEU A 350 0.63 -15.51 -3.17
N GLU A 351 1.19 -16.05 -4.25
CA GLU A 351 2.38 -15.49 -4.89
C GLU A 351 2.08 -14.11 -5.50
N ARG A 352 3.11 -13.24 -5.59
CA ARG A 352 2.92 -11.86 -6.05
C ARG A 352 2.69 -11.78 -7.56
N SER A 353 3.53 -12.45 -8.35
CA SER A 353 3.48 -12.40 -9.81
C SER A 353 3.73 -13.79 -10.43
N GLN A 354 3.02 -14.06 -11.51
CA GLN A 354 3.22 -15.27 -12.33
C GLN A 354 4.37 -15.10 -13.35
N SER A 355 5.08 -13.96 -13.32
CA SER A 355 6.09 -13.60 -14.33
C SER A 355 7.23 -14.60 -14.47
N ARG A 356 7.69 -15.24 -13.38
CA ARG A 356 8.73 -16.28 -13.45
C ARG A 356 8.26 -17.53 -14.19
N VAL A 357 7.00 -17.91 -13.99
CA VAL A 357 6.41 -19.07 -14.70
C VAL A 357 6.26 -18.72 -16.20
N ALA A 358 5.84 -17.49 -16.50
CA ALA A 358 5.73 -16.99 -17.87
C ALA A 358 7.11 -16.97 -18.57
N ALA A 359 8.12 -16.40 -17.91
CA ALA A 359 9.49 -16.39 -18.45
C ALA A 359 10.00 -17.80 -18.71
N THR A 360 9.82 -18.74 -17.78
CA THR A 360 10.23 -20.14 -17.96
C THR A 360 9.54 -20.80 -19.15
N ALA A 361 8.24 -20.54 -19.35
CA ALA A 361 7.50 -21.07 -20.51
C ALA A 361 8.04 -20.51 -21.85
N ILE A 362 8.37 -19.22 -21.89
CA ILE A 362 8.98 -18.55 -23.05
C ILE A 362 10.37 -19.12 -23.33
N GLU A 363 11.22 -19.22 -22.32
CA GLU A 363 12.60 -19.74 -22.43
C GLU A 363 12.66 -21.18 -22.89
N GLN A 364 11.70 -22.00 -22.49
CA GLN A 364 11.58 -23.40 -22.94
C GLN A 364 11.09 -23.51 -24.39
N ALA A 365 10.30 -22.55 -24.87
CA ALA A 365 9.73 -22.58 -26.21
C ALA A 365 10.66 -21.99 -27.27
N ALA A 366 11.47 -20.96 -26.94
CA ALA A 366 12.39 -20.34 -27.88
C ALA A 366 13.64 -19.78 -27.19
N PRO A 367 14.84 -19.94 -27.77
CA PRO A 367 16.12 -19.44 -27.22
C PRO A 367 16.20 -17.90 -27.28
N SER A 368 15.48 -17.27 -28.21
CA SER A 368 15.35 -15.85 -28.37
C SER A 368 14.01 -15.50 -29.04
N ALA A 369 13.40 -14.38 -28.73
CA ALA A 369 12.10 -13.99 -29.26
C ALA A 369 11.81 -12.51 -29.06
N VAL A 370 10.75 -12.02 -29.71
CA VAL A 370 10.08 -10.80 -29.32
C VAL A 370 8.97 -11.13 -28.33
N VAL A 371 8.86 -10.34 -27.27
CA VAL A 371 7.85 -10.51 -26.23
C VAL A 371 7.06 -9.20 -26.09
N LEU A 372 5.76 -9.29 -26.25
CA LEU A 372 4.85 -8.17 -25.96
C LEU A 372 4.22 -8.37 -24.59
N SER A 373 4.37 -7.42 -23.67
CA SER A 373 3.58 -7.33 -22.46
C SER A 373 2.31 -6.53 -22.73
N CYS A 374 1.16 -7.17 -22.61
CA CYS A 374 -0.15 -6.58 -22.85
C CYS A 374 -1.08 -6.80 -21.65
N PRO A 375 -1.41 -5.75 -20.89
CA PRO A 375 -0.99 -4.35 -21.06
C PRO A 375 0.45 -4.06 -20.57
N ASP A 376 0.86 -2.81 -20.74
CA ASP A 376 2.15 -2.27 -20.26
C ASP A 376 2.37 -2.50 -18.76
N GLN A 377 1.30 -2.57 -17.98
CA GLN A 377 1.33 -2.87 -16.54
C GLN A 377 1.99 -4.22 -16.21
N LEU A 378 2.06 -5.18 -17.14
CA LEU A 378 2.82 -6.42 -16.99
C LEU A 378 4.31 -6.27 -17.34
N GLY A 379 4.68 -5.17 -17.98
CA GLY A 379 6.05 -4.88 -18.42
C GLY A 379 7.07 -4.94 -17.28
N PRO A 380 6.90 -4.17 -16.17
CA PRO A 380 7.90 -4.10 -15.11
C PRO A 380 8.24 -5.45 -14.47
N SER A 381 7.25 -6.33 -14.25
CA SER A 381 7.49 -7.67 -13.70
C SER A 381 8.16 -8.58 -14.72
N MET A 382 7.79 -8.52 -16.01
CA MET A 382 8.39 -9.33 -17.08
C MET A 382 9.82 -8.88 -17.43
N GLY A 383 10.08 -7.59 -17.52
CA GLY A 383 11.42 -7.05 -17.81
C GLY A 383 12.48 -7.40 -16.74
N ARG A 384 12.04 -7.77 -15.53
CA ARG A 384 12.96 -8.23 -14.48
C ARG A 384 13.32 -9.71 -14.54
N VAL A 385 12.53 -10.52 -15.22
CA VAL A 385 12.71 -12.00 -15.24
C VAL A 385 13.22 -12.52 -16.57
N LEU A 386 13.06 -11.79 -17.67
CA LEU A 386 13.60 -12.13 -18.99
C LEU A 386 15.00 -11.53 -19.19
N ASP A 387 15.88 -12.26 -19.85
CA ASP A 387 17.21 -11.79 -20.24
C ASP A 387 17.12 -10.84 -21.45
N PRO A 388 17.43 -9.53 -21.30
CA PRO A 388 17.33 -8.56 -22.39
C PRO A 388 18.31 -8.83 -23.55
N ALA A 389 19.34 -9.66 -23.34
CA ALA A 389 20.23 -10.07 -24.43
C ALA A 389 19.60 -11.10 -25.38
N ARG A 390 18.51 -11.73 -24.96
CA ARG A 390 17.83 -12.82 -25.71
C ARG A 390 16.42 -12.46 -26.14
N TYR A 391 15.74 -11.58 -25.38
CA TYR A 391 14.33 -11.24 -25.55
C TYR A 391 14.14 -9.76 -25.68
N ASP A 392 13.63 -9.32 -26.84
CA ASP A 392 13.20 -7.92 -27.04
C ASP A 392 11.82 -7.74 -26.45
N VAL A 393 11.71 -7.10 -25.30
CA VAL A 393 10.44 -6.89 -24.60
C VAL A 393 9.88 -5.52 -24.94
N PHE A 394 8.66 -5.50 -25.47
CA PHE A 394 7.87 -4.29 -25.73
C PHE A 394 6.58 -4.31 -24.92
N THR A 395 5.95 -3.15 -24.81
CA THR A 395 4.66 -3.02 -24.13
C THR A 395 3.56 -2.50 -25.05
N TYR A 396 2.32 -2.96 -24.83
CA TYR A 396 1.12 -2.38 -25.40
C TYR A 396 0.62 -1.28 -24.45
N PRO A 397 0.21 -0.07 -24.91
CA PRO A 397 -0.16 0.22 -26.29
C PRO A 397 0.90 0.96 -27.15
N ARG A 398 2.19 1.08 -26.72
CA ARG A 398 3.08 2.05 -27.38
C ARG A 398 4.47 1.58 -27.77
N PHE A 399 4.77 0.30 -27.68
CA PHE A 399 6.12 -0.22 -27.92
C PHE A 399 7.20 0.37 -27.01
N GLU A 400 6.80 0.80 -25.80
CA GLU A 400 7.75 1.32 -24.80
C GLU A 400 8.55 0.16 -24.17
N ALA A 401 9.68 0.53 -23.56
CA ALA A 401 10.49 -0.39 -22.78
C ALA A 401 9.72 -0.87 -21.52
N PRO A 402 9.92 -2.11 -21.07
CA PRO A 402 9.08 -2.72 -20.05
C PRO A 402 9.30 -2.19 -18.62
N GLU A 403 10.35 -1.39 -18.39
CA GLU A 403 10.78 -1.03 -17.04
C GLU A 403 9.82 -0.08 -16.32
N LEU A 404 9.15 0.80 -17.06
CA LEU A 404 8.30 1.85 -16.51
C LEU A 404 6.89 1.79 -17.10
N VAL A 405 5.92 2.32 -16.37
CA VAL A 405 4.56 2.61 -16.83
C VAL A 405 4.35 4.11 -16.70
N ASP A 406 3.93 4.75 -17.79
CA ASP A 406 3.59 6.17 -17.78
C ASP A 406 2.09 6.37 -17.54
N TRP A 407 1.74 6.86 -16.35
CA TRP A 407 0.35 7.07 -15.94
C TRP A 407 -0.24 8.42 -16.38
N VAL A 408 0.56 9.29 -17.05
CA VAL A 408 0.10 10.59 -17.50
C VAL A 408 -0.91 10.44 -18.63
N ASP A 409 -2.12 10.99 -18.43
CA ASP A 409 -3.26 10.93 -19.38
C ASP A 409 -3.54 9.51 -19.90
N TYR A 410 -3.41 8.52 -18.99
CA TYR A 410 -3.36 7.10 -19.30
C TYR A 410 -4.60 6.62 -20.08
N GLU A 411 -5.80 6.99 -19.62
CA GLU A 411 -7.06 6.61 -20.26
C GLU A 411 -7.16 7.18 -21.67
N GLN A 412 -6.96 8.51 -21.82
CA GLN A 412 -7.06 9.18 -23.12
C GLN A 412 -6.03 8.64 -24.13
N ARG A 413 -4.84 8.30 -23.63
CA ARG A 413 -3.76 7.77 -24.45
C ARG A 413 -4.02 6.33 -24.90
N ASN A 414 -4.66 5.53 -24.06
CA ASN A 414 -5.03 4.15 -24.40
C ASN A 414 -6.19 4.12 -25.40
N ASP A 415 -7.22 4.93 -25.18
CA ASP A 415 -8.38 5.06 -26.08
C ASP A 415 -8.01 5.52 -27.50
N ALA A 416 -6.88 6.20 -27.64
CA ALA A 416 -6.40 6.69 -28.94
C ALA A 416 -5.72 5.60 -29.80
N VAL A 417 -5.46 4.40 -29.25
CA VAL A 417 -4.74 3.32 -29.96
C VAL A 417 -5.74 2.32 -30.56
N ASP A 418 -5.63 2.07 -31.85
CA ASP A 418 -6.34 0.96 -32.49
C ASP A 418 -5.55 -0.34 -32.32
N PRO A 419 -6.08 -1.34 -31.57
CA PRO A 419 -5.39 -2.62 -31.38
C PRO A 419 -5.05 -3.37 -32.66
N ALA A 420 -5.86 -3.23 -33.73
CA ALA A 420 -5.58 -3.88 -34.99
C ALA A 420 -4.42 -3.22 -35.74
N ALA A 421 -4.37 -1.88 -35.75
CA ALA A 421 -3.24 -1.15 -36.32
C ALA A 421 -1.94 -1.43 -35.57
N PHE A 422 -2.00 -1.48 -34.21
CA PHE A 422 -0.87 -1.86 -33.37
C PHE A 422 -0.37 -3.26 -33.68
N ALA A 423 -1.30 -4.24 -33.85
CA ALA A 423 -0.95 -5.62 -34.19
C ALA A 423 -0.23 -5.74 -35.54
N ALA A 424 -0.66 -4.96 -36.53
CA ALA A 424 -0.02 -4.91 -37.85
C ALA A 424 1.42 -4.35 -37.74
N GLU A 425 1.60 -3.23 -37.02
CA GLU A 425 2.91 -2.65 -36.77
C GLU A 425 3.82 -3.59 -35.98
N LEU A 426 3.28 -4.30 -34.99
CA LEU A 426 4.01 -5.32 -34.24
C LEU A 426 4.54 -6.42 -35.15
N LEU A 427 3.72 -6.94 -36.06
CA LEU A 427 4.13 -7.97 -37.02
C LEU A 427 5.27 -7.48 -37.94
N ASP A 428 5.23 -6.24 -38.39
CA ASP A 428 6.32 -5.65 -39.17
C ASP A 428 7.62 -5.57 -38.38
N ARG A 429 7.56 -5.18 -37.09
CA ARG A 429 8.74 -5.11 -36.20
C ARG A 429 9.29 -6.48 -35.84
N VAL A 430 8.43 -7.47 -35.67
CA VAL A 430 8.82 -8.84 -35.33
C VAL A 430 9.51 -9.54 -36.51
N GLY A 431 9.08 -9.27 -37.75
CA GLY A 431 9.61 -9.97 -38.94
C GLY A 431 9.44 -11.48 -38.82
N ASP A 432 10.47 -12.26 -39.12
CA ASP A 432 10.43 -13.72 -39.08
C ASP A 432 10.75 -14.33 -37.68
N ARG A 433 10.85 -13.49 -36.64
CA ARG A 433 11.17 -13.99 -35.30
C ARG A 433 9.93 -14.59 -34.61
N PRO A 434 10.12 -15.54 -33.67
CA PRO A 434 9.06 -15.97 -32.76
C PRO A 434 8.52 -14.80 -31.97
N LEU A 435 7.19 -14.76 -31.78
CA LEU A 435 6.51 -13.74 -30.99
C LEU A 435 5.79 -14.42 -29.82
N PHE A 436 5.94 -13.86 -28.64
CA PHE A 436 5.15 -14.20 -27.46
C PHE A 436 4.37 -12.98 -26.98
N ILE A 437 3.10 -13.18 -26.62
CA ILE A 437 2.29 -12.18 -25.96
C ILE A 437 2.04 -12.66 -24.53
N VAL A 438 2.58 -11.91 -23.56
CA VAL A 438 2.23 -12.05 -22.14
C VAL A 438 1.08 -11.12 -21.88
N TRP A 439 -0.07 -11.67 -21.47
CA TRP A 439 -1.26 -10.85 -21.31
C TRP A 439 -2.07 -11.21 -20.07
N GLY A 440 -2.85 -10.22 -19.59
CA GLY A 440 -3.81 -10.37 -18.53
C GLY A 440 -5.10 -9.61 -18.87
N ASP A 441 -6.20 -10.06 -18.31
CA ASP A 441 -7.50 -9.42 -18.44
C ASP A 441 -7.87 -8.64 -17.15
N GLY A 442 -8.89 -7.79 -17.23
CA GLY A 442 -9.40 -7.05 -16.08
C GLY A 442 -8.66 -5.75 -15.74
N PHE A 443 -7.74 -5.30 -16.59
CA PHE A 443 -7.12 -4.00 -16.48
C PHE A 443 -8.07 -2.93 -17.03
N LEU A 444 -8.49 -1.99 -16.17
CA LEU A 444 -9.33 -0.86 -16.57
C LEU A 444 -8.64 -0.02 -17.65
N THR A 445 -9.42 0.59 -18.52
CA THR A 445 -9.02 1.37 -19.72
C THR A 445 -8.40 0.54 -20.87
N LEU A 446 -8.27 -0.77 -20.71
CA LEU A 446 -7.69 -1.68 -21.72
C LEU A 446 -8.51 -2.97 -21.89
N GLU A 447 -9.81 -2.91 -21.51
CA GLU A 447 -10.69 -4.07 -21.55
C GLU A 447 -10.88 -4.59 -22.99
N GLY A 448 -10.44 -5.82 -23.21
CA GLY A 448 -10.53 -6.52 -24.49
C GLY A 448 -9.49 -6.13 -25.53
N ASP A 449 -8.64 -5.13 -25.29
CA ASP A 449 -7.62 -4.68 -26.25
C ASP A 449 -6.57 -5.75 -26.50
N CYS A 450 -6.02 -6.34 -25.45
CA CYS A 450 -5.05 -7.40 -25.58
C CYS A 450 -5.60 -8.60 -26.33
N GLN A 451 -6.87 -8.94 -26.11
CA GLN A 451 -7.53 -10.01 -26.88
C GLN A 451 -7.64 -9.63 -28.36
N ARG A 452 -8.03 -8.37 -28.67
CA ARG A 452 -8.08 -7.89 -30.07
C ARG A 452 -6.72 -7.93 -30.77
N VAL A 453 -5.64 -7.56 -30.07
CA VAL A 453 -4.27 -7.69 -30.59
C VAL A 453 -3.95 -9.16 -30.90
N ILE A 454 -4.24 -10.07 -29.97
CA ILE A 454 -4.02 -11.53 -30.12
C ILE A 454 -4.82 -12.07 -31.32
N ASP A 455 -6.11 -11.73 -31.43
CA ASP A 455 -7.00 -12.19 -32.49
C ASP A 455 -6.54 -11.68 -33.86
N THR A 456 -6.12 -10.42 -33.95
CA THR A 456 -5.63 -9.83 -35.20
C THR A 456 -4.35 -10.52 -35.68
N ILE A 457 -3.40 -10.76 -34.80
CA ILE A 457 -2.18 -11.50 -35.14
C ILE A 457 -2.52 -12.93 -35.56
N GLY A 458 -3.50 -13.55 -34.90
CA GLY A 458 -3.99 -14.89 -35.19
C GLY A 458 -4.53 -15.08 -36.61
N LEU A 459 -4.92 -14.00 -37.30
CA LEU A 459 -5.34 -14.05 -38.70
C LEU A 459 -4.18 -14.36 -39.67
N THR A 460 -2.95 -14.03 -39.27
CA THR A 460 -1.75 -14.19 -40.12
C THR A 460 -0.78 -15.24 -39.58
N ARG A 461 -0.71 -15.40 -38.28
CA ARG A 461 0.16 -16.38 -37.59
C ARG A 461 -0.66 -17.22 -36.61
N PRO A 462 -0.71 -18.56 -36.77
CA PRO A 462 -1.40 -19.38 -35.79
C PRO A 462 -0.79 -19.23 -34.40
N GLY A 463 -1.64 -18.88 -33.43
CA GLY A 463 -1.27 -18.73 -32.05
C GLY A 463 -1.63 -19.96 -31.21
N ARG A 464 -0.80 -20.28 -30.20
CA ARG A 464 -1.13 -21.29 -29.19
C ARG A 464 -0.88 -20.75 -27.79
N THR A 465 -1.78 -21.02 -26.86
CA THR A 465 -1.56 -20.71 -25.44
C THR A 465 -0.53 -21.71 -24.89
N VAL A 466 0.61 -21.21 -24.42
CA VAL A 466 1.68 -22.02 -23.82
C VAL A 466 1.63 -21.98 -22.30
N MET A 467 0.97 -20.98 -21.72
CA MET A 467 0.73 -20.87 -20.28
C MET A 467 -0.62 -20.17 -20.01
N ALA A 468 -1.42 -20.73 -19.10
CA ALA A 468 -2.68 -20.16 -18.66
C ALA A 468 -2.51 -19.32 -17.37
N PRO A 469 -3.38 -18.32 -17.12
CA PRO A 469 -3.37 -17.55 -15.89
C PRO A 469 -3.87 -18.40 -14.72
N VAL A 470 -3.29 -18.23 -13.52
CA VAL A 470 -3.67 -18.95 -12.30
C VAL A 470 -4.02 -17.98 -11.19
N SER A 471 -5.17 -17.31 -11.32
CA SER A 471 -5.64 -16.25 -10.42
C SER A 471 -5.84 -16.68 -8.94
N LYS A 472 -5.99 -17.98 -8.67
CA LYS A 472 -6.10 -18.49 -7.30
C LYS A 472 -4.77 -18.54 -6.55
N ASP A 473 -3.65 -18.61 -7.28
CA ASP A 473 -2.31 -18.79 -6.73
C ASP A 473 -1.44 -17.53 -6.86
N PHE A 474 -1.82 -16.60 -7.77
CA PHE A 474 -1.07 -15.37 -8.06
C PHE A 474 -1.93 -14.12 -7.93
N TYR A 475 -1.35 -13.08 -7.32
CA TYR A 475 -1.97 -11.75 -7.25
C TYR A 475 -1.96 -11.03 -8.61
N GLU A 476 -0.87 -11.20 -9.37
CA GLU A 476 -0.70 -10.75 -10.76
C GLU A 476 -0.64 -11.98 -11.67
N PRO A 477 -1.80 -12.58 -12.03
CA PRO A 477 -1.87 -13.70 -12.95
C PRO A 477 -1.69 -13.22 -14.39
N MET A 478 -1.07 -14.05 -15.23
CA MET A 478 -0.89 -13.76 -16.65
C MET A 478 -0.93 -15.03 -17.49
N ALA A 479 -1.26 -14.88 -18.76
CA ALA A 479 -1.20 -15.93 -19.77
C ALA A 479 -0.06 -15.65 -20.75
N VAL A 480 0.39 -16.67 -21.46
CA VAL A 480 1.37 -16.57 -22.55
C VAL A 480 0.82 -17.24 -23.80
N VAL A 481 0.73 -16.47 -24.88
CA VAL A 481 0.39 -16.95 -26.22
C VAL A 481 1.65 -16.88 -27.09
N GLN A 482 2.00 -17.98 -27.74
CA GLN A 482 3.10 -18.07 -28.71
C GLN A 482 2.54 -17.99 -30.11
N PHE A 483 3.20 -17.21 -30.96
CA PHE A 483 3.01 -17.18 -32.42
C PHE A 483 4.32 -17.60 -33.10
N ASP A 484 4.29 -18.65 -33.88
CA ASP A 484 5.47 -19.11 -34.56
C ASP A 484 5.88 -18.19 -35.71
N ALA A 485 7.11 -18.26 -36.17
CA ALA A 485 7.53 -17.54 -37.35
C ALA A 485 6.63 -17.93 -38.55
N PRO A 486 6.41 -17.02 -39.54
CA PRO A 486 5.67 -17.39 -40.73
C PRO A 486 6.34 -18.60 -41.41
N ALA A 487 5.53 -19.48 -41.96
CA ALA A 487 6.06 -20.56 -42.76
C ALA A 487 6.81 -19.97 -43.97
N PRO A 488 7.99 -20.47 -44.33
CA PRO A 488 8.79 -19.96 -45.42
C PRO A 488 8.08 -20.09 -46.78
#